data_be8c7f9d6e71952a4167260e0c8da808
#
_entry.id   be8c7f9d6e71952a4167260e0c8da808
#
_cell.length_a   1.000
_cell.length_b   1.000
_cell.length_c   1.000
_cell.angle_alpha   90.00
_cell.angle_beta   90.00
_cell.angle_gamma   90.00
#
_symmetry.space_group_name_H-M   'P 1'
#
loop_
_entity.id
_entity.type
_entity.pdbx_description
1 polymer ?
#
loop_
_entity_poly.entity_id
_entity_poly.type
_entity_poly.pdbx_seq_one_letter_code
_entity_poly.pdbx_strand_id
1 'polypeptide(L)'
;MVGGVGYGSASSFKSATAGNINLKINVAGSSTTIFNANTSVAENKYYSVYMFDSTFNLKVSIFEDDRTPPPSGKANVRFLHLFVGGPAVDIVRAGGSTKLFTFRSYQDHVGNTALTAYTAIDPGPFSCAAVVSGTNFSVSQLPAFDASTGKSYTLVLRGFNNAVPLTPEYVKLVPVEDL
;
A
#
# COMPACT_ATOMS: atom_id res chain seq x y z
N MET A 1 -12.61 14.78 10.02
CA MET A 1 -11.23 15.25 9.76
C MET A 1 -10.28 14.18 10.22
N VAL A 2 -9.27 13.83 9.42
CA VAL A 2 -8.16 12.96 9.83
C VAL A 2 -7.08 13.83 10.45
N GLY A 3 -6.48 13.39 11.56
CA GLY A 3 -5.33 14.08 12.19
C GLY A 3 -4.06 13.93 11.35
N GLY A 4 -2.95 14.52 11.80
CA GLY A 4 -1.67 14.41 11.11
C GLY A 4 -1.21 12.96 10.95
N VAL A 5 -0.83 12.57 9.73
CA VAL A 5 -0.30 11.24 9.40
C VAL A 5 1.16 11.42 9.00
N GLY A 6 2.07 10.81 9.74
CA GLY A 6 3.49 10.82 9.43
C GLY A 6 3.86 9.88 8.29
N TYR A 7 5.03 10.10 7.69
CA TYR A 7 5.54 9.22 6.64
C TYR A 7 5.64 7.77 7.12
N GLY A 8 5.06 6.87 6.35
CA GLY A 8 5.01 5.44 6.67
C GLY A 8 4.02 5.03 7.76
N SER A 9 3.15 5.93 8.16
CA SER A 9 2.07 5.68 9.12
C SER A 9 0.72 5.61 8.43
N ALA A 10 -0.26 5.01 9.09
CA ALA A 10 -1.66 4.99 8.68
C ALA A 10 -2.55 5.62 9.76
N SER A 11 -3.67 6.19 9.36
CA SER A 11 -4.73 6.61 10.29
C SER A 11 -5.79 5.52 10.41
N SER A 12 -6.59 5.57 11.47
CA SER A 12 -7.85 4.82 11.51
C SER A 12 -8.85 5.38 10.49
N PHE A 13 -9.80 4.53 10.07
CA PHE A 13 -10.90 4.94 9.20
C PHE A 13 -11.75 6.04 9.85
N LYS A 14 -12.28 6.92 9.04
CA LYS A 14 -13.19 7.99 9.42
C LYS A 14 -14.45 7.93 8.58
N SER A 15 -15.59 8.20 9.20
CA SER A 15 -16.85 8.30 8.47
C SER A 15 -16.86 9.53 7.57
N ALA A 16 -17.41 9.36 6.38
CA ALA A 16 -17.71 10.42 5.43
C ALA A 16 -19.17 10.26 4.93
N THR A 17 -19.82 11.35 4.58
CA THR A 17 -21.13 11.31 3.93
C THR A 17 -20.95 10.82 2.50
N ALA A 18 -21.80 9.89 2.06
CA ALA A 18 -21.79 9.43 0.67
C ALA A 18 -22.11 10.57 -0.31
N GLY A 19 -21.58 10.46 -1.51
CA GLY A 19 -21.71 11.45 -2.57
C GLY A 19 -20.38 12.09 -2.93
N ASN A 20 -20.43 13.28 -3.54
CA ASN A 20 -19.22 14.02 -3.88
C ASN A 20 -18.60 14.64 -2.62
N ILE A 21 -17.35 14.31 -2.36
CA ILE A 21 -16.56 14.86 -1.26
C ILE A 21 -15.35 15.61 -1.80
N ASN A 22 -14.90 16.62 -1.06
CA ASN A 22 -13.64 17.29 -1.33
C ASN A 22 -12.55 16.70 -0.42
N LEU A 23 -11.56 16.05 -1.03
CA LEU A 23 -10.37 15.57 -0.33
C LEU A 23 -9.30 16.65 -0.38
N LYS A 24 -9.02 17.23 0.79
CA LYS A 24 -8.00 18.27 0.96
C LYS A 24 -6.92 17.77 1.92
N ILE A 25 -5.66 17.89 1.51
CA ILE A 25 -4.50 17.50 2.30
C ILE A 25 -3.65 18.75 2.54
N ASN A 26 -3.37 19.02 3.81
CA ASN A 26 -2.51 20.12 4.22
C ASN A 26 -1.22 19.59 4.84
N VAL A 27 -0.18 20.40 4.82
CA VAL A 27 1.03 20.15 5.62
C VAL A 27 0.64 20.12 7.10
N ALA A 28 1.13 19.12 7.84
CA ALA A 28 0.82 18.98 9.26
C ALA A 28 1.21 20.25 10.04
N GLY A 29 0.28 20.74 10.88
CA GLY A 29 0.49 21.98 11.66
C GLY A 29 0.39 23.28 10.84
N SER A 30 -0.04 23.22 9.56
CA SER A 30 -0.14 24.36 8.67
C SER A 30 -1.48 24.39 7.93
N SER A 31 -1.87 25.57 7.44
CA SER A 31 -2.98 25.73 6.49
C SER A 31 -2.56 25.53 5.04
N THR A 32 -1.26 25.29 4.75
CA THR A 32 -0.75 25.11 3.39
C THR A 32 -1.31 23.81 2.80
N THR A 33 -2.09 23.97 1.73
CA THR A 33 -2.69 22.84 0.99
C THR A 33 -1.69 22.30 -0.03
N ILE A 34 -1.43 21.00 0.03
CA ILE A 34 -0.53 20.27 -0.89
C ILE A 34 -1.30 19.35 -1.85
N PHE A 35 -2.56 19.08 -1.57
CA PHE A 35 -3.46 18.36 -2.49
C PHE A 35 -4.90 18.79 -2.26
N ASN A 36 -5.65 18.93 -3.35
CA ASN A 36 -7.07 19.24 -3.30
C ASN A 36 -7.76 18.67 -4.53
N ALA A 37 -8.69 17.75 -4.34
CA ALA A 37 -9.47 17.14 -5.41
C ALA A 37 -10.86 16.74 -4.94
N ASN A 38 -11.81 16.71 -5.85
CA ASN A 38 -13.13 16.15 -5.62
C ASN A 38 -13.12 14.67 -6.01
N THR A 39 -13.77 13.85 -5.20
CA THR A 39 -13.99 12.44 -5.47
C THR A 39 -15.39 12.05 -5.03
N SER A 40 -15.88 10.92 -5.51
CA SER A 40 -17.18 10.38 -5.11
C SER A 40 -16.97 9.14 -4.25
N VAL A 41 -17.73 9.05 -3.15
CA VAL A 41 -17.75 7.87 -2.28
C VAL A 41 -19.17 7.35 -2.17
N ALA A 42 -19.33 6.03 -2.26
CA ALA A 42 -20.62 5.37 -2.17
C ALA A 42 -20.99 5.06 -0.71
N GLU A 43 -22.27 4.89 -0.46
CA GLU A 43 -22.79 4.49 0.83
C GLU A 43 -22.36 3.05 1.19
N ASN A 44 -22.06 2.82 2.46
CA ASN A 44 -21.64 1.50 3.00
C ASN A 44 -20.37 0.94 2.33
N LYS A 45 -19.52 1.81 1.81
CA LYS A 45 -18.23 1.45 1.22
C LYS A 45 -17.07 1.99 2.05
N TYR A 46 -15.93 1.32 1.93
CA TYR A 46 -14.67 1.70 2.56
C TYR A 46 -13.68 2.11 1.48
N TYR A 47 -12.90 3.13 1.75
CA TYR A 47 -11.91 3.66 0.80
C TYR A 47 -10.57 3.87 1.49
N SER A 48 -9.53 3.34 0.88
CA SER A 48 -8.16 3.66 1.26
C SER A 48 -7.62 4.81 0.44
N VAL A 49 -6.94 5.73 1.12
CA VAL A 49 -6.27 6.88 0.51
C VAL A 49 -4.77 6.75 0.76
N TYR A 50 -4.01 6.48 -0.28
CA TYR A 50 -2.55 6.41 -0.22
C TYR A 50 -1.94 7.70 -0.73
N MET A 51 -1.12 8.32 0.11
CA MET A 51 -0.31 9.49 -0.23
C MET A 51 1.13 9.02 -0.43
N PHE A 52 1.71 9.35 -1.55
CA PHE A 52 3.07 8.89 -1.89
C PHE A 52 3.78 9.91 -2.78
N ASP A 53 5.08 9.68 -3.01
CA ASP A 53 6.00 10.63 -3.62
C ASP A 53 6.39 11.77 -2.65
N SER A 54 7.02 12.83 -3.13
CA SER A 54 7.48 13.95 -2.33
C SER A 54 6.37 14.97 -2.08
N THR A 55 6.53 15.82 -1.07
CA THR A 55 5.59 16.92 -0.81
C THR A 55 5.47 17.91 -1.98
N PHE A 56 6.51 18.01 -2.82
CA PHE A 56 6.49 18.86 -4.02
C PHE A 56 5.82 18.21 -5.22
N ASN A 57 5.68 16.88 -5.21
CA ASN A 57 5.06 16.10 -6.28
C ASN A 57 4.10 15.06 -5.69
N LEU A 58 3.32 15.47 -4.67
CA LEU A 58 2.44 14.57 -3.94
C LEU A 58 1.44 13.91 -4.89
N LYS A 59 1.43 12.59 -4.85
CA LYS A 59 0.46 11.77 -5.55
C LYS A 59 -0.50 11.14 -4.55
N VAL A 60 -1.74 11.02 -4.97
CA VAL A 60 -2.80 10.44 -4.16
C VAL A 60 -3.52 9.38 -4.97
N SER A 61 -3.63 8.20 -4.41
CA SER A 61 -4.44 7.12 -4.94
C SER A 61 -5.58 6.84 -3.99
N ILE A 62 -6.79 6.78 -4.53
CA ILE A 62 -8.01 6.47 -3.79
C ILE A 62 -8.65 5.28 -4.47
N PHE A 63 -8.98 4.25 -3.74
CA PHE A 63 -9.73 3.11 -4.25
C PHE A 63 -10.61 2.50 -3.18
N GLU A 64 -11.70 1.87 -3.63
CA GLU A 64 -12.59 1.12 -2.77
C GLU A 64 -11.90 -0.13 -2.26
N ASP A 65 -11.99 -0.39 -0.95
CA ASP A 65 -11.46 -1.60 -0.35
C ASP A 65 -12.46 -2.75 -0.51
N ASP A 66 -12.00 -3.85 -1.08
CA ASP A 66 -12.75 -5.09 -1.08
C ASP A 66 -12.81 -5.66 0.34
N ARG A 67 -14.02 -5.70 0.90
CA ARG A 67 -14.29 -6.20 2.25
C ARG A 67 -14.73 -7.66 2.26
N THR A 68 -14.63 -8.35 1.13
CA THR A 68 -14.92 -9.78 1.07
C THR A 68 -13.95 -10.52 1.99
N PRO A 69 -14.46 -11.29 2.98
CA PRO A 69 -13.59 -12.04 3.86
C PRO A 69 -12.68 -13.00 3.08
N PRO A 70 -11.47 -13.25 3.57
CA PRO A 70 -10.63 -14.30 3.00
C PRO A 70 -11.37 -15.65 2.99
N PRO A 71 -11.03 -16.56 2.07
CA PRO A 71 -11.52 -17.94 2.13
C PRO A 71 -11.32 -18.55 3.51
N SER A 72 -12.20 -19.48 3.91
CA SER A 72 -12.13 -20.12 5.25
C SER A 72 -10.73 -20.66 5.52
N GLY A 73 -10.19 -20.33 6.69
CA GLY A 73 -8.85 -20.74 7.12
C GLY A 73 -7.69 -19.99 6.43
N LYS A 74 -7.95 -18.93 5.67
CA LYS A 74 -6.93 -18.15 4.97
C LYS A 74 -6.84 -16.72 5.52
N ALA A 75 -5.77 -16.04 5.13
CA ALA A 75 -5.60 -14.60 5.16
C ALA A 75 -5.48 -14.08 3.72
N ASN A 76 -5.63 -12.77 3.52
CA ASN A 76 -5.46 -12.14 2.23
C ASN A 76 -4.26 -11.20 2.23
N VAL A 77 -3.56 -11.11 1.10
CA VAL A 77 -2.56 -10.08 0.84
C VAL A 77 -2.82 -9.43 -0.51
N ARG A 78 -2.61 -8.11 -0.60
CA ARG A 78 -2.46 -7.38 -1.87
C ARG A 78 -1.14 -6.61 -1.87
N PHE A 79 -0.73 -6.09 -3.03
CA PHE A 79 0.54 -5.39 -3.15
C PHE A 79 0.38 -4.06 -3.86
N LEU A 80 1.02 -3.02 -3.29
CA LEU A 80 1.13 -1.68 -3.89
C LEU A 80 2.59 -1.28 -4.05
N HIS A 81 2.95 -0.89 -5.27
CA HIS A 81 4.28 -0.39 -5.58
C HIS A 81 4.30 1.14 -5.54
N LEU A 82 4.75 1.70 -4.42
CA LEU A 82 4.86 3.15 -4.17
C LEU A 82 6.33 3.61 -4.00
N PHE A 83 7.29 2.79 -4.44
CA PHE A 83 8.73 3.09 -4.42
C PHE A 83 9.11 3.96 -5.62
N VAL A 84 9.38 5.24 -5.35
CA VAL A 84 9.67 6.26 -6.36
C VAL A 84 11.02 6.03 -7.02
N GLY A 85 11.03 5.96 -8.34
CA GLY A 85 12.24 5.70 -9.13
C GLY A 85 12.75 4.26 -9.05
N GLY A 86 11.98 3.37 -8.39
CA GLY A 86 12.33 1.95 -8.29
C GLY A 86 12.04 1.17 -9.57
N PRO A 87 12.71 0.04 -9.76
CA PRO A 87 12.46 -0.87 -10.89
C PRO A 87 11.15 -1.62 -10.71
N ALA A 88 10.68 -2.28 -11.79
CA ALA A 88 9.61 -3.27 -11.67
C ALA A 88 10.07 -4.44 -10.80
N VAL A 89 9.17 -4.94 -9.94
CA VAL A 89 9.47 -6.00 -8.97
C VAL A 89 8.49 -7.17 -9.04
N ASP A 90 8.99 -8.32 -8.63
CA ASP A 90 8.18 -9.47 -8.25
C ASP A 90 8.16 -9.57 -6.72
N ILE A 91 7.03 -9.95 -6.14
CA ILE A 91 6.94 -10.28 -4.71
C ILE A 91 7.06 -11.79 -4.56
N VAL A 92 8.18 -12.21 -3.98
CA VAL A 92 8.55 -13.63 -3.85
C VAL A 92 8.44 -14.04 -2.39
N ARG A 93 7.69 -15.12 -2.11
CA ARG A 93 7.57 -15.67 -0.74
C ARG A 93 8.93 -16.19 -0.26
N ALA A 94 9.29 -15.88 0.97
CA ALA A 94 10.53 -16.39 1.56
C ALA A 94 10.51 -17.91 1.71
N GLY A 95 11.69 -18.53 1.57
CA GLY A 95 11.85 -19.99 1.64
C GLY A 95 11.44 -20.74 0.36
N GLY A 96 11.11 -20.02 -0.73
CA GLY A 96 10.73 -20.65 -2.00
C GLY A 96 10.93 -19.73 -3.20
N SER A 97 10.46 -20.20 -4.35
CA SER A 97 10.46 -19.46 -5.61
C SER A 97 9.06 -18.96 -6.01
N THR A 98 8.05 -19.13 -5.12
CA THR A 98 6.67 -18.74 -5.43
C THR A 98 6.56 -17.23 -5.51
N LYS A 99 6.19 -16.74 -6.68
CA LYS A 99 5.87 -15.34 -6.92
C LYS A 99 4.39 -15.10 -6.65
N LEU A 100 4.09 -14.23 -5.68
CA LEU A 100 2.72 -13.84 -5.34
C LEU A 100 2.21 -12.76 -6.28
N PHE A 101 3.08 -11.82 -6.62
CA PHE A 101 2.80 -10.76 -7.58
C PHE A 101 3.98 -10.63 -8.52
N THR A 102 3.72 -10.42 -9.82
CA THR A 102 4.75 -10.39 -10.85
C THR A 102 4.72 -9.09 -11.62
N PHE A 103 5.91 -8.62 -12.00
CA PHE A 103 6.11 -7.49 -12.88
C PHE A 103 5.34 -6.23 -12.45
N ARG A 104 5.38 -5.92 -11.16
CA ARG A 104 4.69 -4.78 -10.57
C ARG A 104 5.55 -3.53 -10.67
N SER A 105 5.03 -2.49 -11.30
CA SER A 105 5.73 -1.22 -11.54
C SER A 105 5.22 -0.11 -10.63
N TYR A 106 6.02 0.95 -10.46
CA TYR A 106 5.62 2.12 -9.69
C TYR A 106 4.27 2.66 -10.14
N GLN A 107 3.32 2.80 -9.20
CA GLN A 107 1.93 3.26 -9.40
C GLN A 107 1.10 2.45 -10.41
N ASP A 108 1.42 1.22 -10.72
CA ASP A 108 0.73 0.41 -11.72
C ASP A 108 -0.77 0.17 -11.41
N HIS A 109 -1.15 0.29 -10.14
CA HIS A 109 -2.54 0.22 -9.69
C HIS A 109 -3.37 1.46 -10.07
N VAL A 110 -2.73 2.59 -10.39
CA VAL A 110 -3.43 3.81 -10.84
C VAL A 110 -3.95 3.58 -12.25
N GLY A 111 -5.27 3.60 -12.39
CA GLY A 111 -5.94 3.29 -13.67
C GLY A 111 -6.10 1.78 -13.96
N ASN A 112 -5.59 0.91 -13.10
CA ASN A 112 -5.82 -0.53 -13.18
C ASN A 112 -6.14 -1.13 -11.80
N THR A 113 -7.40 -1.05 -11.40
CA THR A 113 -7.88 -1.52 -10.11
C THR A 113 -7.76 -3.02 -9.91
N ALA A 114 -7.64 -3.81 -10.99
CA ALA A 114 -7.38 -5.24 -10.88
C ALA A 114 -6.06 -5.56 -10.15
N LEU A 115 -5.09 -4.62 -10.18
CA LEU A 115 -3.83 -4.74 -9.47
C LEU A 115 -3.92 -4.44 -7.96
N THR A 116 -5.11 -4.08 -7.46
CA THR A 116 -5.40 -3.97 -6.02
C THR A 116 -6.10 -5.20 -5.46
N ALA A 117 -6.35 -6.23 -6.29
CA ALA A 117 -7.00 -7.46 -5.86
C ALA A 117 -6.16 -8.21 -4.82
N TYR A 118 -6.86 -8.88 -3.91
CA TYR A 118 -6.24 -9.73 -2.91
C TYR A 118 -5.91 -11.11 -3.45
N THR A 119 -4.83 -11.69 -2.91
CA THR A 119 -4.41 -13.09 -3.07
C THR A 119 -4.49 -13.78 -1.73
N ALA A 120 -5.15 -14.93 -1.66
CA ALA A 120 -5.24 -15.72 -0.44
C ALA A 120 -3.90 -16.38 -0.10
N ILE A 121 -3.53 -16.33 1.18
CA ILE A 121 -2.33 -16.97 1.74
C ILE A 121 -2.69 -17.83 2.96
N ASP A 122 -1.79 -18.75 3.32
CA ASP A 122 -1.90 -19.47 4.58
C ASP A 122 -1.61 -18.52 5.75
N PRO A 123 -2.38 -18.60 6.85
CA PRO A 123 -2.12 -17.84 8.06
C PRO A 123 -0.84 -18.31 8.76
N GLY A 124 -0.35 -17.49 9.69
CA GLY A 124 0.87 -17.73 10.46
C GLY A 124 2.03 -16.86 9.98
N PRO A 125 3.28 -17.23 10.29
CA PRO A 125 4.46 -16.45 9.92
C PRO A 125 4.56 -16.28 8.41
N PHE A 126 4.48 -15.04 7.94
CA PHE A 126 4.56 -14.69 6.54
C PHE A 126 5.71 -13.71 6.31
N SER A 127 6.58 -14.03 5.38
CA SER A 127 7.66 -13.15 4.92
C SER A 127 7.83 -13.26 3.41
N CYS A 128 8.30 -12.18 2.79
CA CYS A 128 8.54 -12.11 1.35
C CYS A 128 9.62 -11.07 1.02
N ALA A 129 10.04 -11.06 -0.21
CA ALA A 129 10.97 -10.07 -0.74
C ALA A 129 10.41 -9.42 -2.01
N ALA A 130 10.67 -8.13 -2.17
CA ALA A 130 10.55 -7.44 -3.45
C ALA A 130 11.85 -7.66 -4.23
N VAL A 131 11.78 -8.37 -5.34
CA VAL A 131 12.92 -8.74 -6.18
C VAL A 131 12.77 -8.06 -7.53
N VAL A 132 13.83 -7.48 -8.09
CA VAL A 132 13.79 -6.88 -9.43
C VAL A 132 13.33 -7.94 -10.44
N SER A 133 12.25 -7.64 -11.18
CA SER A 133 11.64 -8.58 -12.10
C SER A 133 12.64 -9.12 -13.13
N GLY A 134 12.66 -10.43 -13.31
CA GLY A 134 13.59 -11.11 -14.20
C GLY A 134 15.00 -11.33 -13.61
N THR A 135 15.24 -10.98 -12.36
CA THR A 135 16.54 -11.17 -11.68
C THR A 135 16.37 -11.86 -10.33
N ASN A 136 17.48 -12.04 -9.61
CA ASN A 136 17.49 -12.48 -8.20
C ASN A 136 17.88 -11.33 -7.25
N PHE A 137 17.92 -10.10 -7.72
CA PHE A 137 18.32 -8.95 -6.91
C PHE A 137 17.17 -8.48 -6.02
N SER A 138 17.32 -8.62 -4.69
CA SER A 138 16.32 -8.16 -3.72
C SER A 138 16.45 -6.66 -3.48
N VAL A 139 15.37 -5.93 -3.69
CA VAL A 139 15.25 -4.49 -3.42
C VAL A 139 14.95 -4.24 -1.95
N SER A 140 14.08 -5.07 -1.37
CA SER A 140 13.68 -4.99 0.04
C SER A 140 13.10 -6.33 0.49
N GLN A 141 13.30 -6.62 1.76
CA GLN A 141 12.72 -7.81 2.40
C GLN A 141 11.70 -7.37 3.46
N LEU A 142 10.60 -8.08 3.50
CA LEU A 142 9.63 -8.00 4.58
C LEU A 142 9.99 -9.05 5.63
N PRO A 143 10.39 -8.64 6.84
CA PRO A 143 10.53 -9.56 7.97
C PRO A 143 9.22 -10.30 8.23
N ALA A 144 9.31 -11.46 8.85
CA ALA A 144 8.12 -12.24 9.19
C ALA A 144 7.17 -11.43 10.08
N PHE A 145 5.90 -11.41 9.70
CA PHE A 145 4.79 -10.97 10.54
C PHE A 145 3.73 -12.06 10.60
N ASP A 146 2.89 -12.06 11.63
CA ASP A 146 1.85 -13.06 11.80
C ASP A 146 0.60 -12.66 10.98
N ALA A 147 0.39 -13.34 9.85
CA ALA A 147 -0.81 -13.18 9.07
C ALA A 147 -1.96 -13.96 9.71
N SER A 148 -2.88 -13.28 10.37
CA SER A 148 -3.98 -13.90 11.10
C SER A 148 -5.09 -14.37 10.15
N THR A 149 -5.69 -15.51 10.48
CA THR A 149 -6.85 -16.04 9.76
C THR A 149 -7.98 -15.01 9.70
N GLY A 150 -8.59 -14.84 8.54
CA GLY A 150 -9.70 -13.91 8.33
C GLY A 150 -9.30 -12.46 8.18
N LYS A 151 -8.01 -12.14 8.22
CA LYS A 151 -7.48 -10.79 8.05
C LYS A 151 -6.96 -10.55 6.63
N SER A 152 -6.99 -9.29 6.23
CA SER A 152 -6.44 -8.81 4.96
C SER A 152 -5.33 -7.80 5.20
N TYR A 153 -4.28 -7.87 4.39
CA TYR A 153 -3.09 -7.03 4.51
C TYR A 153 -2.71 -6.42 3.17
N THR A 154 -2.30 -5.16 3.19
CA THR A 154 -1.65 -4.52 2.05
C THR A 154 -0.14 -4.52 2.25
N LEU A 155 0.59 -5.16 1.36
CA LEU A 155 2.05 -5.07 1.27
C LEU A 155 2.41 -3.82 0.49
N VAL A 156 3.07 -2.87 1.12
CA VAL A 156 3.44 -1.60 0.49
C VAL A 156 4.96 -1.54 0.32
N LEU A 157 5.42 -1.52 -0.93
CA LEU A 157 6.81 -1.16 -1.24
C LEU A 157 6.87 0.35 -1.38
N ARG A 158 7.54 1.03 -0.45
CA ARG A 158 7.61 2.50 -0.37
C ARG A 158 9.04 2.98 -0.25
N GLY A 159 9.27 4.26 -0.51
CA GLY A 159 10.56 4.92 -0.39
C GLY A 159 10.98 5.61 -1.67
N PHE A 160 12.23 6.06 -1.70
CA PHE A 160 12.86 6.74 -2.83
C PHE A 160 14.16 6.04 -3.21
N ASN A 161 14.38 5.85 -4.51
CA ASN A 161 15.57 5.12 -5.01
C ASN A 161 16.90 5.81 -4.66
N ASN A 162 16.87 7.11 -4.41
CA ASN A 162 18.04 7.91 -4.05
C ASN A 162 18.09 8.29 -2.55
N ALA A 163 17.23 7.68 -1.72
CA ALA A 163 17.25 7.94 -0.29
C ALA A 163 18.49 7.34 0.39
N VAL A 164 18.98 8.02 1.41
CA VAL A 164 20.09 7.53 2.22
C VAL A 164 19.66 6.28 2.99
N PRO A 165 20.46 5.20 3.01
CA PRO A 165 20.17 4.03 3.82
C PRO A 165 19.90 4.39 5.29
N LEU A 166 18.96 3.66 5.91
CA LEU A 166 18.51 3.82 7.30
C LEU A 166 17.65 5.07 7.57
N THR A 167 17.41 5.94 6.59
CA THR A 167 16.40 7.01 6.75
C THR A 167 14.98 6.46 6.59
N PRO A 168 13.94 7.16 7.10
CA PRO A 168 12.54 6.76 6.92
C PRO A 168 12.15 6.60 5.44
N GLU A 169 12.74 7.39 4.56
CA GLU A 169 12.49 7.43 3.11
C GLU A 169 13.21 6.32 2.34
N TYR A 170 14.15 5.60 2.97
CA TYR A 170 14.80 4.45 2.33
C TYR A 170 13.79 3.37 1.98
N VAL A 171 14.06 2.64 0.89
CA VAL A 171 13.13 1.63 0.40
C VAL A 171 12.79 0.57 1.46
N LYS A 172 11.51 0.36 1.68
CA LYS A 172 10.99 -0.64 2.62
C LYS A 172 9.77 -1.33 2.05
N LEU A 173 9.69 -2.64 2.24
CA LEU A 173 8.47 -3.41 2.08
C LEU A 173 7.84 -3.58 3.47
N VAL A 174 6.61 -3.12 3.63
CA VAL A 174 5.91 -3.12 4.93
C VAL A 174 4.51 -3.66 4.78
N PRO A 175 3.98 -4.40 5.78
CA PRO A 175 2.58 -4.79 5.82
C PRO A 175 1.76 -3.68 6.47
N VAL A 176 0.55 -3.50 5.99
CA VAL A 176 -0.50 -2.68 6.62
C VAL A 176 -1.70 -3.61 6.78
N GLU A 177 -2.18 -3.79 8.00
CA GLU A 177 -3.41 -4.55 8.23
C GLU A 177 -4.59 -3.68 7.73
N ASP A 178 -5.34 -4.24 6.82
CA ASP A 178 -6.61 -3.69 6.37
C ASP A 178 -7.70 -4.11 7.39
N LEU A 179 -8.84 -3.52 7.38
CA LEU A 179 -9.90 -3.79 8.37
C LEU A 179 -10.35 -5.24 8.43
#